data_cc6b86cf0822af620f75e1b9b4b3080d
#
_entry.id   cc6b86cf0822af620f75e1b9b4b3080d
#
_cell.length_a   1.000
_cell.length_b   1.000
_cell.length_c   1.000
_cell.angle_alpha   90.00
_cell.angle_beta   90.00
_cell.angle_gamma   90.00
#
_symmetry.space_group_name_H-M   'P 1'
#
loop_
_entity.id
_entity.type
_entity.pdbx_description
1 polymer ?
#
loop_
_entity_poly.entity_id
_entity_poly.type
_entity_poly.pdbx_seq_one_letter_code
_entity_poly.pdbx_strand_id
1 'polypeptide(L)'
;EVAHHIKPNLVLFIPVLAISIYNVMDKIMLGIMSTDAQVGYYEYSERILQIPMAIINALGMVMLPRMSNLVQKGEKELSRKYIANSMYFTIWISMATTFGLAAIAPVFTVVFYGKQYTACIALITALTVMIPCKAWANVVRTQYLLPNSQDMIYVVSVIAGAVVNVILNAILIIRYDAMGAVIATIFAEYTVMLIQ
;
A
#
# COMPACT_ATOMS: atom_id res chain seq x y z
N GLU A 1 10.44 -36.75 4.98
CA GLU A 1 9.55 -35.97 4.07
C GLU A 1 9.37 -34.52 4.53
N VAL A 2 9.05 -34.27 5.82
CA VAL A 2 8.83 -32.88 6.34
C VAL A 2 10.06 -31.99 6.14
N ALA A 3 11.27 -32.50 6.41
CA ALA A 3 12.50 -31.70 6.27
C ALA A 3 12.78 -31.23 4.84
N HIS A 4 12.30 -31.95 3.82
CA HIS A 4 12.46 -31.57 2.41
C HIS A 4 11.62 -30.35 2.02
N HIS A 5 10.51 -30.12 2.73
CA HIS A 5 9.62 -28.98 2.49
C HIS A 5 9.97 -27.74 3.32
N ILE A 6 10.81 -27.86 4.37
CA ILE A 6 11.18 -26.75 5.25
C ILE A 6 11.98 -25.69 4.47
N LYS A 7 12.98 -26.10 3.70
CA LYS A 7 13.85 -25.17 2.97
C LYS A 7 13.12 -24.31 1.92
N PRO A 8 12.28 -24.89 1.03
CA PRO A 8 11.45 -24.10 0.12
C PRO A 8 10.47 -23.18 0.83
N ASN A 9 9.84 -23.66 1.92
CA ASN A 9 8.90 -22.86 2.69
C ASN A 9 9.58 -21.68 3.41
N LEU A 10 10.79 -21.84 3.94
CA LEU A 10 11.56 -20.75 4.53
C LEU A 10 11.91 -19.68 3.50
N VAL A 11 12.29 -20.07 2.28
CA VAL A 11 12.57 -19.13 1.19
C VAL A 11 11.33 -18.30 0.83
N LEU A 12 10.14 -18.91 0.84
CA LEU A 12 8.88 -18.21 0.60
C LEU A 12 8.41 -17.39 1.81
N PHE A 13 8.82 -17.78 3.03
CA PHE A 13 8.42 -17.09 4.26
C PHE A 13 9.17 -15.77 4.48
N ILE A 14 10.43 -15.68 4.06
CA ILE A 14 11.25 -14.45 4.21
C ILE A 14 10.58 -13.22 3.56
N PRO A 15 10.13 -13.25 2.29
CA PRO A 15 9.41 -12.14 1.69
C PRO A 15 8.12 -11.78 2.43
N VAL A 16 7.37 -12.78 2.91
CA VAL A 16 6.13 -12.55 3.67
C VAL A 16 6.42 -11.85 4.99
N LEU A 17 7.46 -12.26 5.71
CA LEU A 17 7.91 -11.58 6.93
C LEU A 17 8.35 -10.14 6.64
N ALA A 18 9.13 -9.92 5.60
CA ALA A 18 9.59 -8.58 5.21
C ALA A 18 8.40 -7.64 4.92
N ILE A 19 7.41 -8.12 4.18
CA ILE A 19 6.18 -7.37 3.90
C ILE A 19 5.38 -7.10 5.19
N SER A 20 5.28 -8.10 6.08
CA SER A 20 4.57 -7.95 7.35
C SER A 20 5.24 -6.94 8.26
N ILE A 21 6.58 -6.98 8.36
CA ILE A 21 7.36 -5.98 9.11
C ILE A 21 7.17 -4.59 8.49
N TYR A 22 7.26 -4.47 7.18
CA TYR A 22 7.02 -3.21 6.47
C TYR A 22 5.65 -2.60 6.83
N ASN A 23 4.59 -3.40 6.85
CA ASN A 23 3.23 -2.93 7.12
C ASN A 23 2.99 -2.44 8.56
N VAL A 24 3.83 -2.82 9.52
CA VAL A 24 3.69 -2.40 10.93
C VAL A 24 4.83 -1.51 11.42
N MET A 25 5.86 -1.31 10.60
CA MET A 25 7.08 -0.59 10.98
C MET A 25 6.79 0.85 11.41
N ASP A 26 5.89 1.55 10.70
CA ASP A 26 5.50 2.92 11.04
C ASP A 26 4.98 3.02 12.48
N LYS A 27 4.12 2.08 12.89
CA LYS A 27 3.52 2.04 14.23
C LYS A 27 4.56 1.69 15.30
N ILE A 28 5.46 0.75 15.00
CA ILE A 28 6.56 0.39 15.90
C ILE A 28 7.48 1.60 16.12
N MET A 29 7.89 2.25 15.05
CA MET A 29 8.77 3.42 15.13
C MET A 29 8.08 4.59 15.83
N LEU A 30 6.82 4.85 15.53
CA LEU A 30 6.02 5.86 16.25
C LEU A 30 5.92 5.54 17.76
N GLY A 31 5.68 4.28 18.14
CA GLY A 31 5.59 3.87 19.53
C GLY A 31 6.90 4.02 20.31
N ILE A 32 8.04 3.87 19.62
CA ILE A 32 9.38 4.03 20.24
C ILE A 32 9.80 5.51 20.29
N MET A 33 9.47 6.29 19.25
CA MET A 33 10.04 7.63 19.02
C MET A 33 9.08 8.78 19.36
N SER A 34 7.78 8.48 19.61
CA SER A 34 6.76 9.47 19.89
C SER A 34 5.85 9.00 21.04
N THR A 35 4.56 9.26 20.99
CA THR A 35 3.58 8.92 22.04
C THR A 35 2.53 7.94 21.54
N ASP A 36 1.91 7.18 22.46
CA ASP A 36 0.81 6.26 22.15
C ASP A 36 -0.37 6.96 21.45
N ALA A 37 -0.63 8.22 21.78
CA ALA A 37 -1.66 9.03 21.12
C ALA A 37 -1.36 9.22 19.62
N GLN A 38 -0.09 9.46 19.25
CA GLN A 38 0.33 9.62 17.86
C GLN A 38 0.23 8.30 17.09
N VAL A 39 0.55 7.17 17.73
CA VAL A 39 0.32 5.84 17.15
C VAL A 39 -1.17 5.64 16.86
N GLY A 40 -2.04 5.99 17.81
CA GLY A 40 -3.48 5.92 17.66
C GLY A 40 -3.99 6.80 16.50
N TYR A 41 -3.55 8.05 16.41
CA TYR A 41 -3.93 8.96 15.33
C TYR A 41 -3.51 8.41 13.97
N TYR A 42 -2.30 7.89 13.83
CA TYR A 42 -1.81 7.26 12.61
C TYR A 42 -2.66 6.04 12.24
N GLU A 43 -2.88 5.12 13.17
CA GLU A 43 -3.63 3.88 12.93
C GLU A 43 -5.07 4.14 12.52
N TYR A 44 -5.79 5.04 13.22
CA TYR A 44 -7.16 5.40 12.86
C TYR A 44 -7.23 6.07 11.48
N SER A 45 -6.24 6.89 11.15
CA SER A 45 -6.15 7.52 9.83
C SER A 45 -5.89 6.51 8.72
N GLU A 46 -5.00 5.53 8.93
CA GLU A 46 -4.68 4.49 7.98
C GLU A 46 -5.88 3.55 7.73
N ARG A 47 -6.64 3.21 8.77
CA ARG A 47 -7.81 2.31 8.65
C ARG A 47 -8.86 2.80 7.66
N ILE A 48 -9.08 4.11 7.57
CA ILE A 48 -10.06 4.67 6.63
C ILE A 48 -9.64 4.38 5.19
N LEU A 49 -8.35 4.44 4.89
CA LEU A 49 -7.84 4.19 3.54
C LEU A 49 -7.97 2.73 3.12
N GLN A 50 -8.10 1.80 4.07
CA GLN A 50 -8.28 0.38 3.76
C GLN A 50 -9.62 0.11 3.07
N ILE A 51 -10.66 0.94 3.30
CA ILE A 51 -11.98 0.76 2.70
C ILE A 51 -11.92 0.88 1.16
N PRO A 52 -11.45 1.98 0.58
CA PRO A 52 -11.33 2.07 -0.89
C PRO A 52 -10.27 1.11 -1.44
N MET A 53 -9.20 0.85 -0.70
CA MET A 53 -8.18 -0.09 -1.13
C MET A 53 -8.70 -1.53 -1.22
N ALA A 54 -9.72 -1.91 -0.44
CA ALA A 54 -10.35 -3.22 -0.54
C ALA A 54 -10.99 -3.45 -1.92
N ILE A 55 -11.61 -2.42 -2.52
CA ILE A 55 -12.21 -2.48 -3.87
C ILE A 55 -11.11 -2.71 -4.92
N ILE A 56 -10.01 -1.97 -4.81
CA ILE A 56 -8.86 -2.07 -5.72
C ILE A 56 -8.20 -3.46 -5.60
N ASN A 57 -8.02 -3.93 -4.38
CA ASN A 57 -7.45 -5.25 -4.11
C ASN A 57 -8.36 -6.38 -4.63
N ALA A 58 -9.68 -6.25 -4.51
CA ALA A 58 -10.64 -7.22 -5.06
C ALA A 58 -10.52 -7.32 -6.59
N LEU A 59 -10.38 -6.20 -7.29
CA LEU A 59 -10.11 -6.20 -8.72
C LEU A 59 -8.82 -6.98 -9.05
N GLY A 60 -7.74 -6.73 -8.31
CA GLY A 60 -6.48 -7.45 -8.47
C GLY A 60 -6.63 -8.96 -8.29
N MET A 61 -7.33 -9.39 -7.23
CA MET A 61 -7.57 -10.82 -6.96
C MET A 61 -8.35 -11.52 -8.06
N VAL A 62 -9.38 -10.87 -8.61
CA VAL A 62 -10.19 -11.44 -9.71
C VAL A 62 -9.42 -11.47 -11.03
N MET A 63 -8.61 -10.44 -11.29
CA MET A 63 -7.88 -10.32 -12.54
C MET A 63 -6.64 -11.21 -12.61
N LEU A 64 -5.98 -11.51 -11.49
CA LEU A 64 -4.75 -12.30 -11.46
C LEU A 64 -4.86 -13.67 -12.17
N PRO A 65 -5.82 -14.56 -11.84
CA PRO A 65 -5.95 -15.85 -12.53
C PRO A 65 -6.30 -15.70 -14.01
N ARG A 66 -7.09 -14.68 -14.35
CA ARG A 66 -7.44 -14.38 -15.74
C ARG A 66 -6.21 -13.96 -16.55
N MET A 67 -5.40 -13.08 -16.01
CA MET A 67 -4.17 -12.61 -16.65
C MET A 67 -3.15 -13.71 -16.80
N SER A 68 -2.99 -14.56 -15.78
CA SER A 68 -2.10 -15.75 -15.84
C SER A 68 -2.52 -16.70 -16.96
N ASN A 69 -3.81 -16.92 -17.15
CA ASN A 69 -4.32 -17.75 -18.25
C ASN A 69 -4.03 -17.14 -19.63
N LEU A 70 -4.22 -15.82 -19.80
CA LEU A 70 -3.93 -15.12 -21.05
C LEU A 70 -2.45 -15.17 -21.40
N VAL A 71 -1.57 -14.99 -20.41
CA VAL A 71 -0.12 -15.09 -20.59
C VAL A 71 0.29 -16.49 -21.01
N GLN A 72 -0.26 -17.54 -20.35
CA GLN A 72 0.00 -18.94 -20.72
C GLN A 72 -0.46 -19.28 -22.15
N LYS A 73 -1.55 -18.68 -22.62
CA LYS A 73 -2.06 -18.85 -23.98
C LYS A 73 -1.34 -17.99 -25.03
N GLY A 74 -0.45 -17.09 -24.61
CA GLY A 74 0.24 -16.17 -25.49
C GLY A 74 -0.63 -15.04 -26.06
N GLU A 75 -1.82 -14.78 -25.47
CA GLU A 75 -2.78 -13.77 -25.92
C GLU A 75 -2.39 -12.34 -25.48
N LYS A 76 -1.24 -11.86 -25.99
CA LYS A 76 -0.62 -10.59 -25.59
C LYS A 76 -1.51 -9.37 -25.80
N GLU A 77 -2.17 -9.27 -26.95
CA GLU A 77 -3.04 -8.12 -27.27
C GLU A 77 -4.25 -8.04 -26.33
N LEU A 78 -4.85 -9.18 -26.03
CA LEU A 78 -5.98 -9.23 -25.11
C LEU A 78 -5.53 -8.90 -23.68
N SER A 79 -4.36 -9.40 -23.27
CA SER A 79 -3.73 -9.07 -21.98
C SER A 79 -3.51 -7.56 -21.85
N ARG A 80 -2.90 -6.91 -22.85
CA ARG A 80 -2.70 -5.45 -22.86
C ARG A 80 -4.00 -4.67 -22.73
N LYS A 81 -5.05 -5.10 -23.45
CA LYS A 81 -6.36 -4.46 -23.39
C LYS A 81 -6.96 -4.54 -21.98
N TYR A 82 -6.86 -5.69 -21.32
CA TYR A 82 -7.34 -5.83 -19.94
C TYR A 82 -6.56 -4.99 -18.95
N ILE A 83 -5.22 -4.96 -19.04
CA ILE A 83 -4.39 -4.10 -18.20
C ILE A 83 -4.78 -2.63 -18.39
N ALA A 84 -4.91 -2.16 -19.64
CA ALA A 84 -5.30 -0.78 -19.93
C ALA A 84 -6.66 -0.43 -19.31
N ASN A 85 -7.68 -1.27 -19.52
CA ASN A 85 -9.02 -1.06 -18.96
C ASN A 85 -9.00 -1.06 -17.42
N SER A 86 -8.29 -2.00 -16.81
CA SER A 86 -8.12 -2.04 -15.35
C SER A 86 -7.41 -0.80 -14.84
N MET A 87 -6.39 -0.32 -15.54
CA MET A 87 -5.66 0.89 -15.18
C MET A 87 -6.57 2.13 -15.26
N TYR A 88 -7.33 2.30 -16.34
CA TYR A 88 -8.33 3.38 -16.44
C TYR A 88 -9.33 3.35 -15.29
N PHE A 89 -9.96 2.19 -15.04
CA PHE A 89 -10.91 2.05 -13.93
C PHE A 89 -10.26 2.38 -12.58
N THR A 90 -9.08 1.84 -12.34
CA THR A 90 -8.37 1.99 -11.07
C THR A 90 -7.92 3.44 -10.84
N ILE A 91 -7.44 4.14 -11.88
CA ILE A 91 -7.07 5.56 -11.78
C ILE A 91 -8.32 6.39 -11.46
N TRP A 92 -9.43 6.19 -12.18
CA TRP A 92 -10.66 6.93 -11.91
C TRP A 92 -11.17 6.75 -10.49
N ILE A 93 -11.28 5.49 -10.02
CA ILE A 93 -11.79 5.22 -8.68
C ILE A 93 -10.84 5.70 -7.59
N SER A 94 -9.53 5.58 -7.80
CA SER A 94 -8.53 6.05 -6.84
C SER A 94 -8.51 7.57 -6.72
N MET A 95 -8.63 8.31 -7.83
CA MET A 95 -8.73 9.77 -7.83
C MET A 95 -10.02 10.25 -7.17
N ALA A 96 -11.17 9.65 -7.55
CA ALA A 96 -12.46 9.97 -6.92
C ALA A 96 -12.41 9.74 -5.40
N THR A 97 -11.79 8.65 -4.96
CA THR A 97 -11.63 8.31 -3.54
C THR A 97 -10.67 9.24 -2.82
N THR A 98 -9.55 9.60 -3.46
CA THR A 98 -8.58 10.54 -2.90
C THR A 98 -9.23 11.88 -2.60
N PHE A 99 -9.88 12.49 -3.58
CA PHE A 99 -10.55 13.79 -3.39
C PHE A 99 -11.79 13.66 -2.50
N GLY A 100 -12.56 12.58 -2.63
CA GLY A 100 -13.73 12.33 -1.79
C GLY A 100 -13.37 12.20 -0.31
N LEU A 101 -12.37 11.37 0.03
CA LEU A 101 -11.91 11.20 1.41
C LEU A 101 -11.30 12.49 1.97
N ALA A 102 -10.47 13.18 1.19
CA ALA A 102 -9.89 14.45 1.62
C ALA A 102 -10.98 15.49 1.93
N ALA A 103 -12.03 15.57 1.11
CA ALA A 103 -13.14 16.49 1.31
C ALA A 103 -14.00 16.15 2.52
N ILE A 104 -14.27 14.87 2.78
CA ILE A 104 -15.13 14.47 3.91
C ILE A 104 -14.36 14.30 5.22
N ALA A 105 -13.03 14.21 5.20
CA ALA A 105 -12.20 13.96 6.38
C ALA A 105 -12.51 14.86 7.57
N PRO A 106 -12.73 16.19 7.42
CA PRO A 106 -13.05 17.06 8.56
C PRO A 106 -14.35 16.68 9.26
N VAL A 107 -15.41 16.43 8.48
CA VAL A 107 -16.73 16.09 9.04
C VAL A 107 -16.72 14.66 9.58
N PHE A 108 -16.20 13.72 8.80
CA PHE A 108 -16.13 12.31 9.19
C PHE A 108 -15.38 12.11 10.50
N THR A 109 -14.20 12.71 10.63
CA THR A 109 -13.37 12.56 11.84
C THR A 109 -14.08 13.03 13.08
N VAL A 110 -14.72 14.20 13.04
CA VAL A 110 -15.42 14.77 14.21
C VAL A 110 -16.66 13.97 14.57
N VAL A 111 -17.43 13.52 13.58
CA VAL A 111 -18.68 12.79 13.80
C VAL A 111 -18.41 11.33 14.24
N PHE A 112 -17.42 10.68 13.62
CA PHE A 112 -17.19 9.25 13.82
C PHE A 112 -16.18 8.93 14.93
N TYR A 113 -15.10 9.71 15.01
CA TYR A 113 -14.06 9.51 16.05
C TYR A 113 -14.20 10.45 17.24
N GLY A 114 -14.88 11.58 17.07
CA GLY A 114 -15.03 12.60 18.11
C GLY A 114 -13.98 13.72 17.99
N LYS A 115 -14.23 14.82 18.73
CA LYS A 115 -13.41 16.04 18.67
C LYS A 115 -11.95 15.85 19.10
N GLN A 116 -11.67 14.86 19.95
CA GLN A 116 -10.30 14.54 20.40
C GLN A 116 -9.40 14.02 19.27
N TYR A 117 -9.98 13.56 18.15
CA TYR A 117 -9.25 13.02 17.00
C TYR A 117 -9.09 14.01 15.84
N THR A 118 -9.27 15.30 16.07
CA THR A 118 -9.11 16.33 15.01
C THR A 118 -7.73 16.29 14.33
N ALA A 119 -6.69 15.84 15.03
CA ALA A 119 -5.37 15.61 14.45
C ALA A 119 -5.40 14.62 13.27
N CYS A 120 -6.31 13.63 13.28
CA CYS A 120 -6.47 12.67 12.19
C CYS A 120 -6.91 13.32 10.87
N ILE A 121 -7.53 14.50 10.89
CA ILE A 121 -7.99 15.18 9.67
C ILE A 121 -6.81 15.43 8.72
N ALA A 122 -5.74 16.02 9.23
CA ALA A 122 -4.54 16.29 8.45
C ALA A 122 -3.86 15.00 7.99
N LEU A 123 -3.79 13.98 8.86
CA LEU A 123 -3.19 12.69 8.55
C LEU A 123 -3.97 11.95 7.46
N ILE A 124 -5.31 11.87 7.56
CA ILE A 124 -6.18 11.26 6.54
C ILE A 124 -5.99 11.97 5.21
N THR A 125 -6.08 13.31 5.21
CA THR A 125 -5.94 14.10 3.98
C THR A 125 -4.59 13.86 3.31
N ALA A 126 -3.50 13.84 4.06
CA ALA A 126 -2.17 13.56 3.52
C ALA A 126 -2.05 12.11 3.00
N LEU A 127 -2.54 11.13 3.77
CA LEU A 127 -2.50 9.73 3.37
C LEU A 127 -3.29 9.43 2.09
N THR A 128 -4.35 10.19 1.77
CA THR A 128 -5.11 9.96 0.53
C THR A 128 -4.25 10.07 -0.73
N VAL A 129 -3.15 10.83 -0.69
CA VAL A 129 -2.22 11.02 -1.82
C VAL A 129 -1.56 9.70 -2.25
N MET A 130 -1.43 8.73 -1.34
CA MET A 130 -0.86 7.43 -1.68
C MET A 130 -1.86 6.48 -2.37
N ILE A 131 -3.18 6.75 -2.33
CA ILE A 131 -4.19 5.85 -2.91
C ILE A 131 -3.97 5.60 -4.40
N PRO A 132 -3.79 6.62 -5.28
CA PRO A 132 -3.54 6.40 -6.70
C PRO A 132 -2.25 5.63 -6.96
N CYS A 133 -1.23 5.87 -6.17
CA CYS A 133 0.05 5.20 -6.24
C CYS A 133 -0.08 3.70 -5.92
N LYS A 134 -0.68 3.36 -4.78
CA LYS A 134 -0.96 1.97 -4.38
C LYS A 134 -1.88 1.26 -5.38
N ALA A 135 -2.87 1.97 -5.90
CA ALA A 135 -3.81 1.45 -6.88
C ALA A 135 -3.11 1.07 -8.19
N TRP A 136 -2.25 1.95 -8.70
CA TRP A 136 -1.43 1.71 -9.88
C TRP A 136 -0.49 0.50 -9.66
N ALA A 137 0.27 0.49 -8.56
CA ALA A 137 1.18 -0.59 -8.22
C ALA A 137 0.44 -1.94 -8.07
N ASN A 138 -0.78 -1.95 -7.53
CA ASN A 138 -1.60 -3.16 -7.45
C ASN A 138 -1.94 -3.73 -8.83
N VAL A 139 -2.33 -2.91 -9.80
CA VAL A 139 -2.62 -3.35 -11.17
C VAL A 139 -1.36 -3.91 -11.83
N VAL A 140 -0.23 -3.20 -11.76
CA VAL A 140 1.03 -3.67 -12.34
C VAL A 140 1.45 -5.00 -11.73
N ARG A 141 1.43 -5.11 -10.42
CA ARG A 141 1.78 -6.34 -9.71
C ARG A 141 0.90 -7.52 -10.13
N THR A 142 -0.45 -7.36 -10.02
CA THR A 142 -1.38 -8.49 -10.16
C THR A 142 -1.69 -8.85 -11.61
N GLN A 143 -1.57 -7.91 -12.54
CA GLN A 143 -1.96 -8.12 -13.92
C GLN A 143 -0.78 -8.20 -14.90
N TYR A 144 0.41 -7.77 -14.48
CA TYR A 144 1.61 -7.84 -15.31
C TYR A 144 2.75 -8.64 -14.65
N LEU A 145 3.25 -8.23 -13.48
CA LEU A 145 4.44 -8.84 -12.89
C LEU A 145 4.23 -10.31 -12.52
N LEU A 146 3.22 -10.60 -11.68
CA LEU A 146 2.95 -11.96 -11.22
C LEU A 146 2.58 -12.92 -12.37
N PRO A 147 1.69 -12.57 -13.33
CA PRO A 147 1.39 -13.44 -14.47
C PRO A 147 2.59 -13.75 -15.36
N ASN A 148 3.56 -12.83 -15.47
CA ASN A 148 4.78 -13.01 -16.25
C ASN A 148 5.96 -13.58 -15.44
N SER A 149 5.72 -14.08 -14.20
CA SER A 149 6.77 -14.63 -13.32
C SER A 149 7.90 -13.63 -13.03
N GLN A 150 7.57 -12.34 -12.95
CA GLN A 150 8.51 -11.25 -12.62
C GLN A 150 8.43 -10.86 -11.13
N ASP A 151 8.24 -11.85 -10.26
CA ASP A 151 8.07 -11.65 -8.81
C ASP A 151 9.23 -10.89 -8.17
N MET A 152 10.45 -11.05 -8.71
CA MET A 152 11.64 -10.37 -8.18
C MET A 152 11.56 -8.86 -8.28
N ILE A 153 10.92 -8.30 -9.32
CA ILE A 153 10.73 -6.85 -9.43
C ILE A 153 9.83 -6.36 -8.30
N TYR A 154 8.75 -7.09 -8.02
CA TYR A 154 7.87 -6.80 -6.89
C TYR A 154 8.63 -6.87 -5.55
N VAL A 155 9.38 -7.94 -5.30
CA VAL A 155 10.14 -8.10 -4.05
C VAL A 155 11.16 -6.96 -3.87
N VAL A 156 11.93 -6.64 -4.92
CA VAL A 156 12.92 -5.55 -4.87
C VAL A 156 12.24 -4.20 -4.63
N SER A 157 11.09 -3.94 -5.28
CA SER A 157 10.36 -2.69 -5.08
C SER A 157 9.89 -2.52 -3.63
N VAL A 158 9.35 -3.59 -3.01
CA VAL A 158 8.90 -3.57 -1.61
C VAL A 158 10.07 -3.39 -0.65
N ILE A 159 11.19 -4.06 -0.89
CA ILE A 159 12.40 -3.90 -0.05
C ILE A 159 12.93 -2.47 -0.15
N ALA A 160 13.00 -1.91 -1.36
CA ALA A 160 13.42 -0.52 -1.55
C ALA A 160 12.48 0.47 -0.85
N GLY A 161 11.16 0.27 -0.98
CA GLY A 161 10.16 1.04 -0.25
C GLY A 161 10.34 0.95 1.26
N ALA A 162 10.57 -0.27 1.79
CA ALA A 162 10.80 -0.48 3.22
C ALA A 162 12.07 0.26 3.73
N VAL A 163 13.15 0.23 2.97
CA VAL A 163 14.39 0.96 3.32
C VAL A 163 14.14 2.46 3.34
N VAL A 164 13.47 3.01 2.31
CA VAL A 164 13.11 4.43 2.25
C VAL A 164 12.20 4.81 3.42
N ASN A 165 11.20 3.99 3.72
CA ASN A 165 10.28 4.20 4.84
C ASN A 165 11.03 4.28 6.17
N VAL A 166 11.89 3.30 6.50
CA VAL A 166 12.64 3.27 7.76
C VAL A 166 13.57 4.48 7.90
N ILE A 167 14.27 4.84 6.82
CA ILE A 167 15.20 5.99 6.85
C ILE A 167 14.42 7.30 7.08
N LEU A 168 13.34 7.50 6.33
CA LEU A 168 12.54 8.72 6.46
C LEU A 168 11.79 8.77 7.79
N ASN A 169 11.28 7.65 8.30
CA ASN A 169 10.68 7.57 9.63
C ASN A 169 11.66 8.00 10.72
N ALA A 170 12.89 7.47 10.68
CA ALA A 170 13.92 7.82 11.67
C ALA A 170 14.24 9.32 11.72
N ILE A 171 14.07 10.02 10.59
CA ILE A 171 14.35 11.47 10.50
C ILE A 171 13.08 12.29 10.78
N LEU A 172 11.95 11.90 10.22
CA LEU A 172 10.75 12.74 10.20
C LEU A 172 9.86 12.55 11.43
N ILE A 173 9.82 11.36 12.05
CA ILE A 173 9.02 11.15 13.27
C ILE A 173 9.52 12.04 14.40
N ILE A 174 10.84 12.23 14.55
CA ILE A 174 11.40 13.08 15.59
C ILE A 174 10.91 14.54 15.51
N ARG A 175 10.59 15.02 14.29
CA ARG A 175 10.18 16.41 14.06
C ARG A 175 8.69 16.61 13.90
N TYR A 176 7.98 15.61 13.38
CA TYR A 176 6.61 15.75 12.92
C TYR A 176 5.69 14.66 13.45
N ASP A 177 6.15 13.81 14.39
CA ASP A 177 5.36 12.72 14.98
C ASP A 177 4.63 11.87 13.91
N ALA A 178 3.32 11.62 14.08
CA ALA A 178 2.51 10.84 13.14
C ALA A 178 2.52 11.41 11.71
N MET A 179 2.62 12.74 11.52
CA MET A 179 2.73 13.33 10.19
C MET A 179 4.06 12.96 9.53
N GLY A 180 5.12 12.83 10.31
CA GLY A 180 6.42 12.35 9.83
C GLY A 180 6.32 10.94 9.25
N ALA A 181 5.63 10.03 9.94
CA ALA A 181 5.37 8.67 9.47
C ALA A 181 4.51 8.68 8.19
N VAL A 182 3.46 9.52 8.12
CA VAL A 182 2.65 9.68 6.90
C VAL A 182 3.49 10.08 5.70
N ILE A 183 4.36 11.08 5.86
CA ILE A 183 5.24 11.53 4.77
C ILE A 183 6.18 10.41 4.35
N ALA A 184 6.79 9.71 5.29
CA ALA A 184 7.69 8.58 5.02
C ALA A 184 6.97 7.47 4.24
N THR A 185 5.75 7.12 4.63
CA THR A 185 4.92 6.11 3.95
C THR A 185 4.57 6.54 2.53
N ILE A 186 4.20 7.81 2.32
CA ILE A 186 3.93 8.34 0.98
C ILE A 186 5.15 8.15 0.08
N PHE A 187 6.34 8.59 0.52
CA PHE A 187 7.57 8.42 -0.28
C PHE A 187 7.93 6.96 -0.53
N ALA A 188 7.73 6.09 0.44
CA ALA A 188 7.95 4.66 0.30
C ALA A 188 7.05 4.05 -0.78
N GLU A 189 5.76 4.35 -0.76
CA GLU A 189 4.79 3.85 -1.75
C GLU A 189 5.07 4.39 -3.16
N TYR A 190 5.47 5.66 -3.28
CA TYR A 190 5.93 6.19 -4.56
C TYR A 190 7.20 5.50 -5.05
N THR A 191 8.13 5.15 -4.15
CA THR A 191 9.33 4.37 -4.51
C THR A 191 8.94 2.99 -5.05
N VAL A 192 8.02 2.30 -4.37
CA VAL A 192 7.49 1.00 -4.84
C VAL A 192 6.87 1.15 -6.23
N MET A 193 6.02 2.16 -6.43
CA MET A 193 5.37 2.42 -7.73
C MET A 193 6.38 2.69 -8.85
N LEU A 194 7.42 3.47 -8.58
CA LEU A 194 8.42 3.85 -9.60
C LEU A 194 9.34 2.70 -10.02
N ILE A 195 9.55 1.72 -9.15
CA ILE A 195 10.36 0.55 -9.45
C ILE A 195 9.57 -0.51 -10.22
N GLN A 196 8.27 -0.59 -10.02
CA GLN A 196 7.38 -1.51 -10.72
C GLN A 196 7.04 -1.01 -12.13
#